data_261c85a8ec1f0348bc84c5e041ae59f1
#
_entry.id   261c85a8ec1f0348bc84c5e041ae59f1
#
_cell.length_a   1.000
_cell.length_b   1.000
_cell.length_c   1.000
_cell.angle_alpha   90.00
_cell.angle_beta   90.00
_cell.angle_gamma   90.00
#
_symmetry.space_group_name_H-M   'P 1'
#
loop_
_entity.id
_entity.type
_entity.pdbx_description
1 polymer ?
#
loop_
_entity_poly.entity_id
_entity_poly.type
_entity_poly.pdbx_seq_one_letter_code
_entity_poly.pdbx_strand_id
1 'polypeptide(L)'
;VTDEGADILKELADYVRKLQDISFLESTLSDTLKIGKVVILPGDSDQEDVVKREIGRTAAHILSKLLSDGNKHIVAVSGGTTMAAMAANVSGSQPNTVVVPARGGLGDNVELQANTIATVLAQKLGASYRQLYVPDCVSEDILNSILKEDIGVRAVVDIIKQADILVHGVGRASVMARHRRLGSEVIAKLEADGAVGEAFGQYCALDGRQVYMTNNAGLMLQDLQHIGTIIGIAGGKSK
;
A
#
# COMPACT_ATOMS: atom_id res chain seq x y z
N VAL A 1 -22.24 -0.46 -20.67
CA VAL A 1 -21.93 0.92 -21.07
C VAL A 1 -21.27 0.82 -22.43
N THR A 2 -21.73 1.56 -23.42
CA THR A 2 -21.08 1.65 -24.73
C THR A 2 -19.77 2.43 -24.62
N ASP A 3 -18.85 2.27 -25.58
CA ASP A 3 -17.59 3.00 -25.60
C ASP A 3 -17.83 4.53 -25.61
N GLU A 4 -18.78 4.99 -26.41
CA GLU A 4 -19.22 6.40 -26.44
C GLU A 4 -19.76 6.88 -25.08
N GLY A 5 -20.56 6.05 -24.40
CA GLY A 5 -21.06 6.36 -23.05
C GLY A 5 -19.94 6.40 -22.00
N ALA A 6 -18.89 5.60 -22.16
CA ALA A 6 -17.70 5.64 -21.31
C ALA A 6 -16.88 6.93 -21.52
N ASP A 7 -16.75 7.38 -22.76
CA ASP A 7 -16.07 8.64 -23.11
C ASP A 7 -16.81 9.86 -22.55
N ILE A 8 -18.13 9.93 -22.68
CA ILE A 8 -18.97 11.00 -22.11
C ILE A 8 -18.83 11.05 -20.58
N LEU A 9 -18.86 9.89 -19.90
CA LEU A 9 -18.68 9.84 -18.46
C LEU A 9 -17.29 10.33 -18.03
N LYS A 10 -16.27 10.04 -18.83
CA LYS A 10 -14.91 10.51 -18.58
C LYS A 10 -14.80 12.04 -18.73
N GLU A 11 -15.34 12.59 -19.81
CA GLU A 11 -15.37 14.04 -20.04
C GLU A 11 -16.14 14.78 -18.93
N LEU A 12 -17.26 14.23 -18.48
CA LEU A 12 -18.02 14.78 -17.36
C LEU A 12 -17.23 14.74 -16.06
N ALA A 13 -16.53 13.66 -15.77
CA ALA A 13 -15.67 13.55 -14.59
C ALA A 13 -14.53 14.58 -14.63
N ASP A 14 -13.90 14.78 -15.77
CA ASP A 14 -12.86 15.79 -15.96
C ASP A 14 -13.41 17.23 -15.79
N TYR A 15 -14.62 17.48 -16.25
CA TYR A 15 -15.29 18.76 -16.06
C TYR A 15 -15.60 19.06 -14.58
N VAL A 16 -16.14 18.08 -13.85
CA VAL A 16 -16.40 18.20 -12.41
C VAL A 16 -15.11 18.44 -11.64
N ARG A 17 -14.02 17.74 -11.98
CA ARG A 17 -12.70 17.96 -11.38
C ARG A 17 -12.17 19.36 -11.58
N LYS A 18 -12.35 19.93 -12.77
CA LYS A 18 -11.98 21.33 -13.06
C LYS A 18 -12.76 22.32 -12.22
N LEU A 19 -14.06 22.08 -12.05
CA LEU A 19 -14.92 22.94 -11.26
C LEU A 19 -14.58 22.94 -9.75
N GLN A 20 -14.00 21.87 -9.24
CA GLN A 20 -13.66 21.73 -7.82
C GLN A 20 -12.21 22.09 -7.49
N ASP A 21 -11.47 22.71 -8.40
CA ASP A 21 -10.05 23.03 -8.27
C ASP A 21 -9.15 21.81 -7.91
N ILE A 22 -9.66 20.60 -8.11
CA ILE A 22 -8.95 19.36 -7.75
C ILE A 22 -7.66 19.24 -8.56
N SER A 23 -7.70 19.57 -9.84
CA SER A 23 -6.51 19.51 -10.71
C SER A 23 -5.39 20.44 -10.21
N PHE A 24 -5.74 21.60 -9.67
CA PHE A 24 -4.77 22.51 -9.07
C PHE A 24 -4.16 21.93 -7.79
N LEU A 25 -4.99 21.32 -6.94
CA LEU A 25 -4.50 20.63 -5.73
C LEU A 25 -3.62 19.44 -6.05
N GLU A 26 -3.96 18.64 -7.06
CA GLU A 26 -3.15 17.51 -7.52
C GLU A 26 -1.76 17.98 -7.97
N SER A 27 -1.69 19.04 -8.79
CA SER A 27 -0.43 19.66 -9.23
C SER A 27 0.36 20.22 -8.05
N THR A 28 -0.29 21.00 -7.19
CA THR A 28 0.36 21.61 -6.02
C THR A 28 0.97 20.56 -5.09
N LEU A 29 0.24 19.47 -4.83
CA LEU A 29 0.75 18.37 -4.01
C LEU A 29 1.86 17.60 -4.70
N SER A 30 1.76 17.36 -6.01
CA SER A 30 2.81 16.72 -6.79
C SER A 30 4.11 17.49 -6.69
N ASP A 31 4.06 18.81 -6.88
CA ASP A 31 5.22 19.70 -6.83
C ASP A 31 5.79 19.82 -5.40
N THR A 32 4.91 19.95 -4.40
CA THR A 32 5.32 20.11 -3.00
C THR A 32 5.98 18.85 -2.45
N LEU A 33 5.40 17.68 -2.73
CA LEU A 33 5.89 16.39 -2.28
C LEU A 33 6.97 15.80 -3.20
N LYS A 34 7.24 16.43 -4.34
CA LYS A 34 8.18 15.96 -5.36
C LYS A 34 7.91 14.52 -5.81
N ILE A 35 6.63 14.20 -6.00
CA ILE A 35 6.17 12.91 -6.50
C ILE A 35 5.60 13.04 -7.91
N GLY A 36 5.71 11.98 -8.70
CA GLY A 36 5.41 12.03 -10.14
C GLY A 36 3.93 12.31 -10.47
N LYS A 37 3.00 11.89 -9.62
CA LYS A 37 1.57 12.06 -9.85
C LYS A 37 0.77 11.99 -8.55
N VAL A 38 -0.20 12.88 -8.41
CA VAL A 38 -1.24 12.83 -7.37
C VAL A 38 -2.59 12.63 -8.05
N VAL A 39 -3.47 11.85 -7.43
CA VAL A 39 -4.87 11.69 -7.82
C VAL A 39 -5.73 11.89 -6.58
N ILE A 40 -6.59 12.90 -6.61
CA ILE A 40 -7.47 13.27 -5.50
C ILE A 40 -8.90 12.84 -5.83
N LEU A 41 -9.54 12.17 -4.87
CA LEU A 41 -10.96 11.85 -4.91
C LEU A 41 -11.68 12.66 -3.84
N PRO A 42 -12.72 13.42 -4.18
CA PRO A 42 -13.47 14.20 -3.20
C PRO A 42 -14.27 13.29 -2.25
N GLY A 43 -14.46 13.77 -1.02
CA GLY A 43 -15.26 13.09 0.00
C GLY A 43 -14.45 12.67 1.22
N ASP A 44 -15.14 12.15 2.24
CA ASP A 44 -14.55 11.65 3.49
C ASP A 44 -14.69 10.13 3.57
N SER A 45 -13.58 9.42 3.37
CA SER A 45 -13.57 7.96 3.39
C SER A 45 -13.77 7.33 4.77
N ASP A 46 -13.76 8.11 5.85
CA ASP A 46 -14.09 7.63 7.19
C ASP A 46 -15.62 7.64 7.44
N GLN A 47 -16.36 8.49 6.73
CA GLN A 47 -17.80 8.63 6.86
C GLN A 47 -18.58 7.99 5.71
N GLU A 48 -17.95 7.87 4.53
CA GLU A 48 -18.60 7.44 3.30
C GLU A 48 -17.90 6.21 2.70
N ASP A 49 -18.52 5.05 2.83
CA ASP A 49 -18.01 3.81 2.22
C ASP A 49 -17.89 3.90 0.69
N VAL A 50 -18.69 4.77 0.05
CA VAL A 50 -18.60 5.07 -1.38
C VAL A 50 -17.23 5.63 -1.72
N VAL A 51 -16.75 6.61 -0.95
CA VAL A 51 -15.43 7.23 -1.19
C VAL A 51 -14.30 6.20 -1.06
N LYS A 52 -14.37 5.33 -0.05
CA LYS A 52 -13.40 4.24 0.11
C LYS A 52 -13.39 3.29 -1.09
N ARG A 53 -14.57 2.93 -1.60
CA ARG A 53 -14.69 2.09 -2.81
C ARG A 53 -14.13 2.78 -4.06
N GLU A 54 -14.38 4.08 -4.23
CA GLU A 54 -13.84 4.85 -5.36
C GLU A 54 -12.32 5.00 -5.28
N ILE A 55 -11.75 5.19 -4.10
CA ILE A 55 -10.29 5.14 -3.89
C ILE A 55 -9.75 3.78 -4.33
N GLY A 56 -10.37 2.69 -3.89
CA GLY A 56 -9.99 1.34 -4.27
C GLY A 56 -10.09 1.10 -5.78
N ARG A 57 -11.18 1.55 -6.41
CA ARG A 57 -11.39 1.43 -7.86
C ARG A 57 -10.36 2.21 -8.67
N THR A 58 -10.09 3.45 -8.26
CA THR A 58 -9.09 4.30 -8.93
C THR A 58 -7.69 3.70 -8.81
N ALA A 59 -7.31 3.23 -7.63
CA ALA A 59 -6.04 2.56 -7.42
C ALA A 59 -5.92 1.26 -8.24
N ALA A 60 -6.99 0.48 -8.31
CA ALA A 60 -7.07 -0.73 -9.14
C ALA A 60 -6.88 -0.41 -10.63
N HIS A 61 -7.52 0.65 -11.12
CA HIS A 61 -7.36 1.11 -12.50
C HIS A 61 -5.92 1.54 -12.81
N ILE A 62 -5.30 2.31 -11.91
CA ILE A 62 -3.90 2.74 -12.06
C ILE A 62 -2.98 1.53 -12.13
N LEU A 63 -3.14 0.58 -11.21
CA LEU A 63 -2.33 -0.64 -11.19
C LEU A 63 -2.54 -1.48 -12.46
N SER A 64 -3.79 -1.71 -12.86
CA SER A 64 -4.09 -2.47 -14.08
C SER A 64 -3.47 -1.84 -15.34
N LYS A 65 -3.47 -0.50 -15.40
CA LYS A 65 -2.83 0.23 -16.51
C LYS A 65 -1.31 0.06 -16.51
N LEU A 66 -0.66 0.09 -15.35
CA LEU A 66 0.78 -0.14 -15.23
C LEU A 66 1.17 -1.55 -15.69
N LEU A 67 0.35 -2.55 -15.35
CA LEU A 67 0.59 -3.95 -15.69
C LEU A 67 0.24 -4.31 -17.15
N SER A 68 -0.37 -3.39 -17.88
CA SER A 68 -0.83 -3.66 -19.26
C SER A 68 0.27 -3.55 -20.33
N ASP A 69 1.50 -3.32 -19.95
CA ASP A 69 2.65 -3.22 -20.86
C ASP A 69 3.15 -4.59 -21.38
N GLY A 70 2.61 -5.70 -20.85
CA GLY A 70 2.94 -7.07 -21.23
C GLY A 70 4.25 -7.60 -20.62
N ASN A 71 4.94 -6.81 -19.82
CA ASN A 71 6.19 -7.18 -19.17
C ASN A 71 5.96 -8.12 -17.97
N LYS A 72 7.05 -8.64 -17.44
CA LYS A 72 7.05 -9.34 -16.15
C LYS A 72 7.13 -8.33 -15.02
N HIS A 73 6.22 -8.45 -14.05
CA HIS A 73 6.21 -7.58 -12.88
C HIS A 73 6.20 -8.36 -11.58
N ILE A 74 6.85 -7.82 -10.57
CA ILE A 74 6.72 -8.25 -9.17
C ILE A 74 6.05 -7.13 -8.41
N VAL A 75 4.79 -7.35 -8.02
CA VAL A 75 3.97 -6.37 -7.32
C VAL A 75 3.96 -6.69 -5.83
N ALA A 76 4.55 -5.83 -5.02
CA ALA A 76 4.45 -5.91 -3.57
C ALA A 76 3.23 -5.11 -3.08
N VAL A 77 2.44 -5.69 -2.17
CA VAL A 77 1.26 -5.04 -1.59
C VAL A 77 1.28 -5.06 -0.07
N SER A 78 0.88 -3.95 0.55
CA SER A 78 0.69 -3.90 2.00
C SER A 78 -0.71 -4.40 2.40
N GLY A 79 -0.94 -4.52 3.70
CA GLY A 79 -2.25 -4.79 4.28
C GLY A 79 -3.11 -3.52 4.42
N GLY A 80 -4.36 -3.71 4.85
CA GLY A 80 -5.28 -2.65 5.24
C GLY A 80 -6.55 -2.55 4.40
N THR A 81 -7.52 -1.81 4.92
CA THR A 81 -8.87 -1.71 4.33
C THR A 81 -8.87 -1.13 2.91
N THR A 82 -8.03 -0.13 2.67
CA THR A 82 -7.90 0.51 1.35
C THR A 82 -7.27 -0.45 0.34
N MET A 83 -6.28 -1.24 0.77
CA MET A 83 -5.67 -2.27 -0.08
C MET A 83 -6.66 -3.38 -0.41
N ALA A 84 -7.47 -3.82 0.55
CA ALA A 84 -8.54 -4.78 0.30
C ALA A 84 -9.57 -4.25 -0.70
N ALA A 85 -9.97 -2.97 -0.58
CA ALA A 85 -10.87 -2.32 -1.54
C ALA A 85 -10.24 -2.24 -2.94
N MET A 86 -8.96 -1.96 -3.08
CA MET A 86 -8.25 -2.00 -4.36
C MET A 86 -8.25 -3.40 -4.94
N ALA A 87 -7.81 -4.40 -4.19
CA ALA A 87 -7.71 -5.78 -4.68
C ALA A 87 -9.09 -6.33 -5.12
N ALA A 88 -10.16 -5.93 -4.44
CA ALA A 88 -11.53 -6.29 -4.82
C ALA A 88 -11.96 -5.74 -6.18
N ASN A 89 -11.40 -4.61 -6.63
CA ASN A 89 -11.79 -3.90 -7.84
C ASN A 89 -10.83 -4.09 -9.02
N VAL A 90 -9.71 -4.77 -8.83
CA VAL A 90 -8.79 -5.06 -9.94
C VAL A 90 -9.46 -6.02 -10.93
N SER A 91 -9.19 -5.80 -12.20
CA SER A 91 -9.67 -6.65 -13.31
C SER A 91 -8.62 -6.73 -14.41
N GLY A 92 -8.74 -7.72 -15.25
CA GLY A 92 -7.82 -7.96 -16.36
C GLY A 92 -7.07 -9.29 -16.20
N SER A 93 -6.20 -9.60 -17.16
CA SER A 93 -5.37 -10.83 -17.13
C SER A 93 -3.91 -10.43 -17.26
N GLN A 94 -3.12 -10.75 -16.23
CA GLN A 94 -1.70 -10.41 -16.13
C GLN A 94 -0.88 -11.63 -15.67
N PRO A 95 -0.83 -12.71 -16.48
CA PRO A 95 -0.24 -13.99 -16.09
C PRO A 95 1.27 -13.91 -15.85
N ASN A 96 1.94 -12.88 -16.38
CA ASN A 96 3.37 -12.66 -16.21
C ASN A 96 3.72 -11.96 -14.89
N THR A 97 2.71 -11.61 -14.08
CA THR A 97 2.89 -10.91 -12.81
C THR A 97 3.04 -11.90 -11.64
N VAL A 98 3.90 -11.55 -10.70
CA VAL A 98 4.00 -12.21 -9.39
C VAL A 98 3.56 -11.20 -8.32
N VAL A 99 2.58 -11.55 -7.50
CA VAL A 99 2.14 -10.70 -6.39
C VAL A 99 2.71 -11.22 -5.09
N VAL A 100 3.27 -10.34 -4.29
CA VAL A 100 3.89 -10.66 -3.00
C VAL A 100 3.40 -9.72 -1.90
N PRO A 101 3.33 -10.16 -0.64
CA PRO A 101 3.07 -9.25 0.48
C PRO A 101 4.30 -8.38 0.73
N ALA A 102 4.12 -7.09 0.98
CA ALA A 102 5.21 -6.18 1.30
C ALA A 102 5.80 -6.42 2.70
N ARG A 103 5.09 -7.14 3.56
CA ARG A 103 5.55 -7.49 4.93
C ARG A 103 4.79 -8.69 5.50
N GLY A 104 5.23 -9.18 6.66
CA GLY A 104 4.65 -10.31 7.37
C GLY A 104 3.22 -10.10 7.87
N GLY A 105 2.66 -11.11 8.51
CA GLY A 105 1.29 -11.08 9.03
C GLY A 105 1.14 -10.16 10.23
N LEU A 106 0.07 -9.34 10.25
CA LEU A 106 -0.23 -8.41 11.31
C LEU A 106 -1.72 -8.46 11.69
N GLY A 107 -1.99 -8.63 12.98
CA GLY A 107 -3.34 -8.51 13.54
C GLY A 107 -4.25 -9.71 13.30
N ASP A 108 -5.49 -9.58 13.77
CA ASP A 108 -6.46 -10.68 13.85
C ASP A 108 -7.40 -10.73 12.63
N ASN A 109 -7.50 -9.63 11.86
CA ASN A 109 -8.36 -9.59 10.68
C ASN A 109 -7.64 -10.13 9.45
N VAL A 110 -7.93 -11.39 9.14
CA VAL A 110 -7.31 -12.12 8.02
C VAL A 110 -7.54 -11.43 6.67
N GLU A 111 -8.70 -10.84 6.45
CA GLU A 111 -9.06 -10.20 5.17
C GLU A 111 -8.21 -8.96 4.87
N LEU A 112 -7.64 -8.34 5.90
CA LEU A 112 -6.84 -7.12 5.79
C LEU A 112 -5.34 -7.39 5.81
N GLN A 113 -4.92 -8.65 5.90
CA GLN A 113 -3.50 -9.01 5.87
C GLN A 113 -2.91 -8.91 4.46
N ALA A 114 -1.65 -8.51 4.39
CA ALA A 114 -0.92 -8.39 3.13
C ALA A 114 -0.92 -9.71 2.32
N ASN A 115 -0.78 -10.86 2.99
CA ASN A 115 -0.86 -12.18 2.37
C ASN A 115 -2.21 -12.43 1.69
N THR A 116 -3.32 -12.11 2.36
CA THR A 116 -4.67 -12.28 1.80
C THR A 116 -4.90 -11.35 0.62
N ILE A 117 -4.51 -10.08 0.76
CA ILE A 117 -4.63 -9.09 -0.30
C ILE A 117 -3.80 -9.49 -1.52
N ALA A 118 -2.56 -9.96 -1.33
CA ALA A 118 -1.73 -10.48 -2.42
C ALA A 118 -2.39 -11.66 -3.14
N THR A 119 -3.00 -12.58 -2.40
CA THR A 119 -3.72 -13.72 -2.96
C THR A 119 -4.93 -13.29 -3.78
N VAL A 120 -5.79 -12.42 -3.23
CA VAL A 120 -6.98 -11.90 -3.92
C VAL A 120 -6.60 -11.15 -5.18
N LEU A 121 -5.60 -10.28 -5.11
CA LEU A 121 -5.10 -9.51 -6.24
C LEU A 121 -4.58 -10.45 -7.35
N ALA A 122 -3.76 -11.42 -7.00
CA ALA A 122 -3.23 -12.38 -7.96
C ALA A 122 -4.33 -13.21 -8.63
N GLN A 123 -5.30 -13.70 -7.87
CA GLN A 123 -6.44 -14.46 -8.42
C GLN A 123 -7.23 -13.64 -9.45
N LYS A 124 -7.50 -12.36 -9.15
CA LYS A 124 -8.23 -11.48 -10.06
C LYS A 124 -7.44 -11.13 -11.33
N LEU A 125 -6.13 -11.11 -11.26
CA LEU A 125 -5.23 -10.85 -12.38
C LEU A 125 -4.85 -12.11 -13.17
N GLY A 126 -5.23 -13.31 -12.70
CA GLY A 126 -4.68 -14.56 -13.25
C GLY A 126 -3.16 -14.66 -13.09
N ALA A 127 -2.61 -13.97 -12.09
CA ALA A 127 -1.19 -13.88 -11.77
C ALA A 127 -0.78 -14.98 -10.78
N SER A 128 0.53 -15.18 -10.62
CA SER A 128 1.06 -15.99 -9.53
C SER A 128 1.26 -15.18 -8.27
N TYR A 129 1.34 -15.84 -7.10
CA TYR A 129 1.63 -15.17 -5.83
C TYR A 129 2.59 -15.98 -4.97
N ARG A 130 3.20 -15.30 -4.01
CA ARG A 130 3.94 -15.91 -2.90
C ARG A 130 3.39 -15.38 -1.58
N GLN A 131 3.47 -16.16 -0.53
CA GLN A 131 3.04 -15.78 0.81
C GLN A 131 4.23 -15.76 1.75
N LEU A 132 4.28 -14.79 2.64
CA LEU A 132 5.32 -14.64 3.65
C LEU A 132 4.77 -15.07 5.01
N TYR A 133 5.12 -16.25 5.46
CA TYR A 133 4.67 -16.82 6.73
C TYR A 133 5.60 -16.44 7.89
N VAL A 134 5.84 -15.15 8.03
CA VAL A 134 6.59 -14.59 9.17
C VAL A 134 5.67 -13.60 9.88
N PRO A 135 5.50 -13.72 11.22
CA PRO A 135 4.76 -12.73 11.97
C PRO A 135 5.45 -11.36 11.90
N ASP A 136 4.64 -10.32 11.90
CA ASP A 136 5.13 -8.95 12.04
C ASP A 136 5.52 -8.66 13.49
N CYS A 137 6.45 -7.73 13.71
CA CYS A 137 6.87 -7.28 15.05
C CYS A 137 7.52 -8.37 15.93
N VAL A 138 8.16 -9.38 15.35
CA VAL A 138 8.97 -10.34 16.11
C VAL A 138 10.30 -9.70 16.55
N SER A 139 10.94 -10.27 17.58
CA SER A 139 12.28 -9.82 17.98
C SER A 139 13.30 -10.05 16.86
N GLU A 140 14.34 -9.24 16.86
CA GLU A 140 15.42 -9.35 15.86
C GLU A 140 16.08 -10.73 15.85
N ASP A 141 16.30 -11.32 17.01
CA ASP A 141 16.91 -12.65 17.15
C ASP A 141 16.02 -13.74 16.50
N ILE A 142 14.71 -13.67 16.74
CA ILE A 142 13.75 -14.62 16.14
C ILE A 142 13.72 -14.42 14.62
N LEU A 143 13.66 -13.19 14.15
CA LEU A 143 13.66 -12.90 12.72
C LEU A 143 14.92 -13.42 12.04
N ASN A 144 16.09 -13.15 12.63
CA ASN A 144 17.37 -13.62 12.11
C ASN A 144 17.46 -15.15 12.09
N SER A 145 16.94 -15.83 13.13
CA SER A 145 16.88 -17.30 13.15
C SER A 145 16.00 -17.84 12.03
N ILE A 146 14.79 -17.28 11.83
CA ILE A 146 13.89 -17.69 10.74
C ILE A 146 14.57 -17.46 9.39
N LEU A 147 15.16 -16.31 9.15
CA LEU A 147 15.82 -15.98 7.89
C LEU A 147 17.07 -16.83 7.65
N LYS A 148 17.73 -17.33 8.69
CA LYS A 148 18.89 -18.21 8.57
C LYS A 148 18.50 -19.65 8.26
N GLU A 149 17.47 -20.16 8.89
CA GLU A 149 17.14 -21.59 8.89
C GLU A 149 16.09 -21.97 7.85
N ASP A 150 15.12 -21.05 7.55
CA ASP A 150 14.05 -21.34 6.60
C ASP A 150 14.39 -20.85 5.19
N ILE A 151 14.75 -21.80 4.32
CA ILE A 151 15.08 -21.55 2.92
C ILE A 151 13.85 -21.03 2.15
N GLY A 152 12.65 -21.50 2.49
CA GLY A 152 11.41 -21.08 1.85
C GLY A 152 11.10 -19.62 2.15
N VAL A 153 11.24 -19.19 3.40
CA VAL A 153 11.06 -17.79 3.81
C VAL A 153 12.07 -16.89 3.11
N ARG A 154 13.36 -17.29 3.08
CA ARG A 154 14.39 -16.51 2.36
C ARG A 154 14.04 -16.32 0.89
N ALA A 155 13.66 -17.39 0.20
CA ALA A 155 13.29 -17.31 -1.21
C ALA A 155 12.14 -16.32 -1.46
N VAL A 156 11.17 -16.26 -0.57
CA VAL A 156 10.07 -15.26 -0.67
C VAL A 156 10.57 -13.85 -0.38
N VAL A 157 11.41 -13.66 0.63
CA VAL A 157 12.01 -12.36 0.94
C VAL A 157 12.85 -11.84 -0.21
N ASP A 158 13.62 -12.70 -0.87
CA ASP A 158 14.40 -12.33 -2.04
C ASP A 158 13.52 -11.88 -3.21
N ILE A 159 12.35 -12.51 -3.41
CA ILE A 159 11.39 -12.07 -4.42
C ILE A 159 10.76 -10.72 -4.02
N ILE A 160 10.40 -10.53 -2.74
CA ILE A 160 9.85 -9.28 -2.23
C ILE A 160 10.81 -8.10 -2.49
N LYS A 161 12.11 -8.31 -2.27
CA LYS A 161 13.14 -7.29 -2.50
C LYS A 161 13.40 -6.97 -3.97
N GLN A 162 12.92 -7.82 -4.88
CA GLN A 162 12.97 -7.60 -6.32
C GLN A 162 11.70 -6.93 -6.86
N ALA A 163 10.77 -6.50 -6.00
CA ALA A 163 9.56 -5.82 -6.43
C ALA A 163 9.89 -4.58 -7.25
N ASP A 164 9.27 -4.44 -8.41
CA ASP A 164 9.36 -3.28 -9.28
C ASP A 164 8.16 -2.34 -9.13
N ILE A 165 7.05 -2.86 -8.59
CA ILE A 165 5.87 -2.08 -8.24
C ILE A 165 5.51 -2.34 -6.78
N LEU A 166 5.27 -1.27 -6.03
CA LEU A 166 4.78 -1.32 -4.65
C LEU A 166 3.47 -0.57 -4.53
N VAL A 167 2.46 -1.21 -3.93
CA VAL A 167 1.22 -0.55 -3.56
C VAL A 167 1.03 -0.61 -2.05
N HIS A 168 0.91 0.54 -1.42
CA HIS A 168 0.82 0.59 0.04
C HIS A 168 -0.12 1.68 0.56
N GLY A 169 -0.61 1.46 1.77
CA GLY A 169 -1.29 2.46 2.55
C GLY A 169 -0.32 3.28 3.40
N VAL A 170 -0.73 4.48 3.75
CA VAL A 170 -0.09 5.31 4.78
C VAL A 170 -1.05 5.44 5.95
N GLY A 171 -0.56 5.35 7.17
CA GLY A 171 -1.36 5.46 8.39
C GLY A 171 -0.85 6.54 9.32
N ARG A 172 -1.73 7.08 10.20
CA ARG A 172 -1.30 7.92 11.32
C ARG A 172 -0.54 7.07 12.33
N ALA A 173 0.59 7.57 12.81
CA ALA A 173 1.47 6.87 13.75
C ALA A 173 0.71 6.36 14.98
N SER A 174 -0.11 7.20 15.64
CA SER A 174 -0.87 6.85 16.83
C SER A 174 -1.93 5.75 16.59
N VAL A 175 -2.55 5.73 15.41
CA VAL A 175 -3.54 4.71 15.03
C VAL A 175 -2.84 3.39 14.76
N MET A 176 -1.77 3.41 13.98
CA MET A 176 -1.03 2.20 13.60
C MET A 176 -0.29 1.56 14.76
N ALA A 177 0.24 2.37 15.71
CA ALA A 177 0.85 1.85 16.93
C ALA A 177 -0.12 1.02 17.78
N ARG A 178 -1.37 1.48 17.90
CA ARG A 178 -2.44 0.75 18.60
C ARG A 178 -2.86 -0.51 17.83
N HIS A 179 -3.03 -0.44 16.52
CA HIS A 179 -3.33 -1.60 15.67
C HIS A 179 -2.25 -2.69 15.77
N ARG A 180 -0.98 -2.29 15.90
CA ARG A 180 0.14 -3.23 16.10
C ARG A 180 0.31 -3.68 17.53
N ARG A 181 -0.53 -3.16 18.46
CA ARG A 181 -0.45 -3.48 19.90
C ARG A 181 0.95 -3.23 20.47
N LEU A 182 1.59 -2.13 20.02
CA LEU A 182 2.88 -1.73 20.56
C LEU A 182 2.75 -1.41 22.07
N GLY A 183 3.78 -1.73 22.83
CA GLY A 183 3.80 -1.48 24.27
C GLY A 183 3.63 0.01 24.60
N SER A 184 3.07 0.30 25.77
CA SER A 184 2.80 1.67 26.23
C SER A 184 4.03 2.56 26.22
N GLU A 185 5.21 2.02 26.55
CA GLU A 185 6.49 2.74 26.49
C GLU A 185 6.86 3.17 25.07
N VAL A 186 6.64 2.30 24.09
CA VAL A 186 6.89 2.60 22.67
C VAL A 186 5.91 3.68 22.20
N ILE A 187 4.63 3.58 22.57
CA ILE A 187 3.62 4.58 22.22
C ILE A 187 3.98 5.94 22.80
N ALA A 188 4.36 6.00 24.08
CA ALA A 188 4.80 7.25 24.72
C ALA A 188 6.05 7.84 24.05
N LYS A 189 6.99 6.99 23.64
CA LYS A 189 8.17 7.41 22.87
C LYS A 189 7.78 7.98 21.51
N LEU A 190 6.89 7.34 20.77
CA LEU A 190 6.40 7.83 19.48
C LEU A 190 5.78 9.22 19.60
N GLU A 191 4.98 9.44 20.65
CA GLU A 191 4.35 10.73 20.93
C GLU A 191 5.41 11.80 21.30
N ALA A 192 6.34 11.47 22.20
CA ALA A 192 7.39 12.38 22.62
C ALA A 192 8.34 12.79 21.48
N ASP A 193 8.66 11.85 20.58
CA ASP A 193 9.54 12.08 19.43
C ASP A 193 8.81 12.66 18.21
N GLY A 194 7.51 12.94 18.33
CA GLY A 194 6.70 13.62 17.32
C GLY A 194 6.37 12.77 16.09
N ALA A 195 6.19 11.45 16.25
CA ALA A 195 5.78 10.57 15.15
C ALA A 195 4.37 10.91 14.66
N VAL A 196 4.22 11.21 13.39
CA VAL A 196 2.92 11.57 12.75
C VAL A 196 2.43 10.52 11.78
N GLY A 197 3.33 9.86 11.04
CA GLY A 197 3.00 8.90 9.98
C GLY A 197 3.66 7.54 10.18
N GLU A 198 3.02 6.54 9.60
CA GLU A 198 3.54 5.17 9.54
C GLU A 198 3.37 4.57 8.15
N ALA A 199 4.43 3.93 7.65
CA ALA A 199 4.40 3.02 6.52
C ALA A 199 5.38 1.86 6.78
N PHE A 200 5.00 0.63 6.43
CA PHE A 200 5.85 -0.59 6.60
C PHE A 200 6.36 -0.83 8.02
N GLY A 201 5.65 -0.36 9.07
CA GLY A 201 6.12 -0.45 10.45
C GLY A 201 7.19 0.55 10.81
N GLN A 202 7.45 1.51 9.95
CA GLN A 202 8.38 2.59 10.19
C GLN A 202 7.59 3.86 10.49
N TYR A 203 7.90 4.46 11.62
CA TYR A 203 7.22 5.63 12.16
C TYR A 203 8.09 6.85 11.94
N CYS A 204 7.53 7.88 11.32
CA CYS A 204 8.25 9.08 10.94
C CYS A 204 7.62 10.33 11.56
N ALA A 205 8.48 11.28 11.91
CA ALA A 205 8.09 12.65 12.26
C ALA A 205 7.73 13.45 11.00
N LEU A 206 7.16 14.65 11.20
CA LEU A 206 6.70 15.51 10.10
C LEU A 206 7.84 15.94 9.15
N ASP A 207 9.06 16.03 9.67
CA ASP A 207 10.26 16.35 8.89
C ASP A 207 10.83 15.15 8.10
N GLY A 208 10.17 13.98 8.17
CA GLY A 208 10.61 12.74 7.53
C GLY A 208 11.62 11.92 8.33
N ARG A 209 12.06 12.41 9.49
CA ARG A 209 12.98 11.68 10.37
C ARG A 209 12.31 10.42 10.90
N GLN A 210 12.98 9.27 10.74
CA GLN A 210 12.52 8.00 11.31
C GLN A 210 12.66 8.03 12.84
N VAL A 211 11.54 7.83 13.53
CA VAL A 211 11.44 7.82 15.00
C VAL A 211 11.55 6.42 15.57
N TYR A 212 10.86 5.48 14.94
CA TYR A 212 10.80 4.10 15.40
C TYR A 212 10.57 3.15 14.22
N MET A 213 10.99 1.91 14.39
CA MET A 213 10.82 0.86 13.40
C MET A 213 10.47 -0.45 14.10
N THR A 214 9.50 -1.16 13.55
CA THR A 214 9.23 -2.56 13.94
C THR A 214 10.04 -3.51 13.06
N ASN A 215 10.52 -4.60 13.65
CA ASN A 215 11.19 -5.65 12.88
C ASN A 215 10.19 -6.36 11.98
N ASN A 216 10.57 -6.58 10.73
CA ASN A 216 9.79 -7.38 9.79
C ASN A 216 10.70 -8.00 8.72
N ALA A 217 10.24 -9.08 8.09
CA ALA A 217 10.99 -9.77 7.04
C ALA A 217 10.79 -9.17 5.64
N GLY A 218 9.82 -8.24 5.46
CA GLY A 218 9.47 -7.66 4.17
C GLY A 218 10.28 -6.42 3.81
N LEU A 219 9.63 -5.52 3.06
CA LEU A 219 10.24 -4.25 2.63
C LEU A 219 10.44 -3.28 3.78
N MET A 220 11.53 -2.55 3.69
CA MET A 220 11.91 -1.43 4.55
C MET A 220 11.96 -0.14 3.71
N LEU A 221 11.91 1.05 4.35
CA LEU A 221 11.98 2.33 3.61
C LEU A 221 13.24 2.45 2.73
N GLN A 222 14.34 1.88 3.19
CA GLN A 222 15.59 1.86 2.41
C GLN A 222 15.51 1.05 1.12
N ASP A 223 14.62 0.04 1.07
CA ASP A 223 14.43 -0.78 -0.14
C ASP A 223 13.66 -0.01 -1.22
N LEU A 224 12.90 1.02 -0.84
CA LEU A 224 12.04 1.78 -1.77
C LEU A 224 12.81 2.48 -2.88
N GLN A 225 14.07 2.84 -2.65
CA GLN A 225 14.92 3.48 -3.66
C GLN A 225 15.17 2.61 -4.91
N HIS A 226 14.96 1.30 -4.78
CA HIS A 226 15.15 0.34 -5.88
C HIS A 226 13.83 -0.02 -6.59
N ILE A 227 12.70 0.45 -6.09
CA ILE A 227 11.38 0.17 -6.64
C ILE A 227 11.03 1.22 -7.68
N GLY A 228 10.81 0.78 -8.93
CA GLY A 228 10.56 1.68 -10.06
C GLY A 228 9.25 2.46 -9.94
N THR A 229 8.19 1.86 -9.37
CA THR A 229 6.89 2.52 -9.21
C THR A 229 6.32 2.26 -7.82
N ILE A 230 5.98 3.35 -7.11
CA ILE A 230 5.37 3.28 -5.79
C ILE A 230 4.02 4.00 -5.82
N ILE A 231 2.97 3.29 -5.42
CA ILE A 231 1.61 3.81 -5.30
C ILE A 231 1.26 3.90 -3.81
N GLY A 232 1.31 5.11 -3.27
CA GLY A 232 0.84 5.39 -1.91
C GLY A 232 -0.65 5.75 -1.92
N ILE A 233 -1.45 5.12 -1.07
CA ILE A 233 -2.89 5.34 -1.00
C ILE A 233 -3.28 5.76 0.41
N ALA A 234 -3.93 6.92 0.53
CA ALA A 234 -4.39 7.45 1.80
C ALA A 234 -5.80 8.04 1.65
N GLY A 235 -6.64 7.87 2.66
CA GLY A 235 -7.97 8.46 2.70
C GLY A 235 -8.53 8.46 4.11
N GLY A 236 -9.21 9.57 4.48
CA GLY A 236 -9.81 9.77 5.80
C GLY A 236 -8.88 10.38 6.83
N LYS A 237 -9.46 10.72 7.99
CA LYS A 237 -8.75 11.37 9.11
C LYS A 237 -7.81 10.44 9.86
N SER A 238 -7.94 9.13 9.63
CA SER A 238 -7.07 8.09 10.21
C SER A 238 -5.76 7.90 9.44
N LYS A 239 -5.54 8.71 8.40
CA LYS A 239 -4.39 8.64 7.49
C LYS A 239 -3.57 9.91 7.55
#